data_681b90a2177cbcc420499118654b6e5d
#
_entry.id   681b90a2177cbcc420499118654b6e5d
#
_cell.length_a   1.000
_cell.length_b   1.000
_cell.length_c   1.000
_cell.angle_alpha   90.00
_cell.angle_beta   90.00
_cell.angle_gamma   90.00
#
_symmetry.space_group_name_H-M   'P 1'
#
loop_
_entity.id
_entity.type
_entity.pdbx_description
1 polymer ?
#
loop_
_entity_poly.entity_id
_entity_poly.type
_entity_poly.pdbx_seq_one_letter_code
_entity_poly.pdbx_strand_id
1 'polypeptide(L)'
;IRIALRRITSRYRIPILITENGLGEYDEITPSNKIHDLYRIEFLSKHLLAVQEAITDGVQVLGYCTWSFTDLLSWLNGYQKRYGFIYIDQDESQMGSLRRYKKDSFYWYKKVIETNGNQLNY
;
A
#
# COMPACT_ATOMS: atom_id res chain seq x y z
N ILE A 1 -6.32 10.21 6.66
CA ILE A 1 -6.58 9.03 7.52
C ILE A 1 -6.65 9.40 9.01
N ARG A 2 -5.72 10.19 9.57
CA ARG A 2 -5.70 10.60 11.01
C ARG A 2 -7.04 11.13 11.51
N ILE A 3 -7.65 12.10 10.78
CA ILE A 3 -8.94 12.69 11.16
C ILE A 3 -10.07 11.64 11.21
N ALA A 4 -10.11 10.73 10.23
CA ALA A 4 -11.11 9.66 10.19
C ALA A 4 -10.96 8.72 11.40
N LEU A 5 -9.76 8.28 11.70
CA LEU A 5 -9.46 7.41 12.85
C LEU A 5 -9.85 8.07 14.18
N ARG A 6 -9.54 9.35 14.37
CA ARG A 6 -9.93 10.11 15.57
C ARG A 6 -11.47 10.24 15.70
N ARG A 7 -12.17 10.52 14.60
CA ARG A 7 -13.62 10.62 14.59
C ARG A 7 -14.30 9.30 14.96
N ILE A 8 -13.80 8.18 14.40
CA ILE A 8 -14.31 6.85 14.74
C ILE A 8 -14.07 6.55 16.22
N THR A 9 -12.86 6.77 16.72
CA THR A 9 -12.52 6.54 18.14
C THR A 9 -13.35 7.39 19.08
N SER A 10 -13.55 8.68 18.78
CA SER A 10 -14.36 9.57 19.64
C SER A 10 -15.81 9.13 19.73
N ARG A 11 -16.35 8.52 18.67
CA ARG A 11 -17.72 8.07 18.60
C ARG A 11 -17.96 6.69 19.22
N TYR A 12 -17.06 5.74 18.93
CA TYR A 12 -17.30 4.33 19.26
C TYR A 12 -16.39 3.81 20.37
N ARG A 13 -15.24 4.44 20.64
CA ARG A 13 -14.25 4.06 21.66
C ARG A 13 -13.83 2.60 21.60
N ILE A 14 -13.64 2.09 20.41
CA ILE A 14 -13.20 0.72 20.11
C ILE A 14 -11.87 0.72 19.35
N PRO A 15 -11.07 -0.34 19.45
CA PRO A 15 -9.90 -0.52 18.61
C PRO A 15 -10.27 -0.59 17.12
N ILE A 16 -9.36 -0.10 16.26
CA ILE A 16 -9.57 0.00 14.81
C ILE A 16 -8.55 -0.86 14.09
N LEU A 17 -9.01 -1.69 13.15
CA LEU A 17 -8.19 -2.37 12.16
C LEU A 17 -8.42 -1.71 10.80
N ILE A 18 -7.34 -1.22 10.17
CA ILE A 18 -7.39 -0.72 8.79
C ILE A 18 -7.23 -1.93 7.87
N THR A 19 -8.33 -2.35 7.27
CA THR A 19 -8.39 -3.58 6.45
C THR A 19 -7.91 -3.39 5.03
N GLU A 20 -7.98 -2.15 4.52
CA GLU A 20 -7.52 -1.79 3.18
C GLU A 20 -7.04 -0.32 3.15
N ASN A 21 -5.87 -0.10 2.62
CA ASN A 21 -5.38 1.21 2.21
C ASN A 21 -4.30 1.05 1.14
N GLY A 22 -4.41 1.78 0.03
CA GLY A 22 -3.46 1.67 -1.06
C GLY A 22 -3.72 2.64 -2.19
N LEU A 23 -2.89 2.57 -3.22
CA LEU A 23 -2.94 3.44 -4.39
C LEU A 23 -2.84 2.60 -5.66
N GLY A 24 -3.79 2.81 -6.57
CA GLY A 24 -3.74 2.28 -7.92
C GLY A 24 -3.13 3.30 -8.88
N GLU A 25 -2.04 2.93 -9.55
CA GLU A 25 -1.34 3.80 -10.49
C GLU A 25 -0.76 2.98 -11.64
N TYR A 26 -0.35 3.65 -12.71
CA TYR A 26 0.27 3.02 -13.86
C TYR A 26 1.73 2.71 -13.54
N ASP A 27 2.08 1.42 -13.62
CA ASP A 27 3.46 0.96 -13.44
C ASP A 27 4.08 0.64 -14.79
N GLU A 28 5.34 1.00 -14.96
CA GLU A 28 6.14 0.64 -16.12
C GLU A 28 7.23 -0.35 -15.70
N ILE A 29 7.33 -1.45 -16.47
CA ILE A 29 8.43 -2.39 -16.31
C ILE A 29 9.61 -1.96 -17.18
N THR A 30 10.77 -1.81 -16.57
CA THR A 30 12.01 -1.48 -17.31
C THR A 30 12.54 -2.66 -18.11
N PRO A 31 13.44 -2.45 -19.10
CA PRO A 31 14.11 -3.55 -19.80
C PRO A 31 14.87 -4.52 -18.88
N SER A 32 15.25 -4.07 -17.68
CA SER A 32 15.89 -4.91 -16.65
C SER A 32 14.90 -5.59 -15.70
N ASN A 33 13.61 -5.59 -16.03
CA ASN A 33 12.51 -6.16 -15.23
C ASN A 33 12.38 -5.53 -13.82
N LYS A 34 12.65 -4.23 -13.71
CA LYS A 34 12.44 -3.47 -12.49
C LYS A 34 11.22 -2.56 -12.62
N ILE A 35 10.55 -2.31 -11.52
CA ILE A 35 9.43 -1.38 -11.43
C ILE A 35 9.74 -0.37 -10.33
N HIS A 36 9.84 0.90 -10.73
CA HIS A 36 10.16 2.02 -9.85
C HIS A 36 8.86 2.74 -9.47
N ASP A 37 8.26 2.34 -8.38
CA ASP A 37 6.95 2.83 -7.90
C ASP A 37 7.09 3.74 -6.67
N LEU A 38 7.97 4.76 -6.77
CA LEU A 38 8.23 5.73 -5.69
C LEU A 38 6.95 6.42 -5.20
N TYR A 39 6.02 6.74 -6.09
CA TYR A 39 4.73 7.34 -5.76
C TYR A 39 3.92 6.48 -4.77
N ARG A 40 4.03 5.14 -4.84
CA ARG A 40 3.37 4.21 -3.91
C ARG A 40 4.04 4.27 -2.53
N ILE A 41 5.36 4.33 -2.52
CA ILE A 41 6.13 4.49 -1.28
C ILE A 41 5.75 5.80 -0.60
N GLU A 42 5.71 6.92 -1.35
CA GLU A 42 5.31 8.23 -0.82
C GLU A 42 3.88 8.21 -0.24
N PHE A 43 2.94 7.62 -0.97
CA PHE A 43 1.56 7.51 -0.52
C PHE A 43 1.46 6.74 0.80
N LEU A 44 2.06 5.56 0.86
CA LEU A 44 2.01 4.70 2.05
C LEU A 44 2.77 5.31 3.22
N SER A 45 3.95 5.90 2.98
CA SER A 45 4.73 6.58 4.01
C SER A 45 3.91 7.69 4.69
N LYS A 46 3.29 8.58 3.89
CA LYS A 46 2.43 9.66 4.40
C LYS A 46 1.23 9.14 5.20
N HIS A 47 0.62 8.03 4.74
CA HIS A 47 -0.51 7.43 5.44
C HIS A 47 -0.09 6.78 6.77
N LEU A 48 1.02 6.06 6.78
CA LEU A 48 1.55 5.43 7.99
C LEU A 48 2.02 6.47 9.03
N LEU A 49 2.65 7.57 8.60
CA LEU A 49 2.96 8.70 9.48
C LEU A 49 1.68 9.26 10.13
N ALA A 50 0.63 9.45 9.34
CA ALA A 50 -0.64 9.93 9.86
C ALA A 50 -1.34 8.92 10.80
N VAL A 51 -1.11 7.62 10.62
CA VAL A 51 -1.54 6.58 11.56
C VAL A 51 -0.75 6.66 12.86
N GLN A 52 0.56 6.84 12.81
CA GLN A 52 1.39 7.04 14.01
C GLN A 52 0.95 8.27 14.81
N GLU A 53 0.65 9.38 14.12
CA GLU A 53 0.09 10.57 14.77
C GLU A 53 -1.28 10.28 15.42
N ALA A 54 -2.14 9.50 14.76
CA ALA A 54 -3.43 9.11 15.35
C ALA A 54 -3.25 8.25 16.61
N ILE A 55 -2.26 7.34 16.62
CA ILE A 55 -1.92 6.53 17.80
C ILE A 55 -1.43 7.45 18.93
N THR A 56 -0.60 8.44 18.65
CA THR A 56 -0.17 9.46 19.59
C THR A 56 -1.34 10.27 20.16
N ASP A 57 -2.38 10.51 19.34
CA ASP A 57 -3.63 11.14 19.76
C ASP A 57 -4.54 10.23 20.62
N GLY A 58 -4.12 8.99 20.92
CA GLY A 58 -4.85 8.04 21.75
C GLY A 58 -5.75 7.05 20.99
N VAL A 59 -5.65 6.97 19.67
CA VAL A 59 -6.38 5.97 18.88
C VAL A 59 -5.73 4.61 19.04
N GLN A 60 -6.51 3.58 19.36
CA GLN A 60 -6.04 2.20 19.39
C GLN A 60 -6.12 1.58 17.99
N VAL A 61 -4.97 1.51 17.30
CA VAL A 61 -4.86 0.86 15.99
C VAL A 61 -4.30 -0.53 16.15
N LEU A 62 -5.07 -1.56 15.77
CA LEU A 62 -4.69 -2.97 15.85
C LEU A 62 -3.76 -3.39 14.71
N GLY A 63 -3.89 -2.75 13.55
CA GLY A 63 -3.08 -3.09 12.39
C GLY A 63 -3.45 -2.27 11.16
N TYR A 64 -2.61 -2.42 10.15
CA TYR A 64 -2.74 -1.74 8.87
C TYR A 64 -2.49 -2.74 7.75
N CYS A 65 -3.52 -2.98 6.93
CA CYS A 65 -3.44 -3.85 5.77
C CYS A 65 -3.40 -3.00 4.50
N THR A 66 -2.41 -3.27 3.67
CA THR A 66 -2.27 -2.58 2.39
C THR A 66 -3.16 -3.22 1.32
N TRP A 67 -3.67 -2.41 0.43
CA TRP A 67 -4.27 -2.85 -0.82
C TRP A 67 -3.34 -2.47 -1.98
N SER A 68 -2.64 -3.45 -2.53
CA SER A 68 -2.70 -4.89 -2.28
C SER A 68 -1.28 -5.49 -2.23
N PHE A 69 -1.19 -6.79 -1.96
CA PHE A 69 0.11 -7.49 -1.99
C PHE A 69 0.62 -7.69 -3.41
N THR A 70 -0.25 -8.18 -4.32
CA THR A 70 0.06 -8.36 -5.75
C THR A 70 -0.84 -7.47 -6.59
N ASP A 71 -0.43 -7.19 -7.82
CA ASP A 71 -1.33 -6.61 -8.81
C ASP A 71 -2.53 -7.53 -9.04
N LEU A 72 -3.64 -6.95 -9.40
CA LEU A 72 -4.93 -7.63 -9.51
C LEU A 72 -5.80 -6.98 -10.58
N LEU A 73 -6.85 -7.66 -10.99
CA LEU A 73 -7.91 -7.12 -11.81
C LEU A 73 -8.78 -6.18 -10.98
N SER A 74 -8.71 -4.89 -11.26
CA SER A 74 -9.56 -3.89 -10.62
C SER A 74 -10.94 -3.85 -11.29
N TRP A 75 -12.00 -3.70 -10.50
CA TRP A 75 -13.37 -3.57 -11.02
C TRP A 75 -13.56 -2.35 -11.92
N LEU A 76 -12.84 -1.26 -11.63
CA LEU A 76 -12.96 0.00 -12.36
C LEU A 76 -11.86 0.22 -13.39
N ASN A 77 -10.66 -0.34 -13.17
CA ASN A 77 -9.47 0.00 -13.95
C ASN A 77 -8.84 -1.22 -14.64
N GLY A 78 -9.49 -2.40 -14.59
CA GLY A 78 -8.93 -3.61 -15.18
C GLY A 78 -7.52 -3.91 -14.67
N TYR A 79 -6.61 -4.22 -15.58
CA TYR A 79 -5.18 -4.38 -15.31
C TYR A 79 -4.36 -3.11 -15.57
N GLN A 80 -4.97 -2.00 -16.01
CA GLN A 80 -4.25 -0.77 -16.33
C GLN A 80 -3.59 -0.17 -15.10
N LYS A 81 -4.35 0.00 -14.02
CA LYS A 81 -3.81 0.48 -12.75
C LYS A 81 -3.35 -0.68 -11.88
N ARG A 82 -2.17 -0.53 -11.33
CA ARG A 82 -1.48 -1.51 -10.51
C ARG A 82 -1.56 -1.11 -9.04
N TYR A 83 -1.89 -2.07 -8.18
CA TYR A 83 -2.13 -1.81 -6.75
C TYR A 83 -1.12 -2.49 -5.83
N GLY A 84 -0.45 -3.54 -6.31
CA GLY A 84 0.39 -4.42 -5.49
C GLY A 84 1.82 -3.93 -5.32
N PHE A 85 2.50 -4.59 -4.39
CA PHE A 85 3.96 -4.56 -4.25
C PHE A 85 4.66 -5.49 -5.24
N ILE A 86 3.90 -6.42 -5.81
CA ILE A 86 4.36 -7.40 -6.80
C ILE A 86 3.65 -7.10 -8.11
N TYR A 87 4.42 -6.75 -9.14
CA TYR A 87 3.92 -6.62 -10.50
C TYR A 87 3.61 -8.01 -11.07
N ILE A 88 2.43 -8.15 -11.66
CA ILE A 88 2.02 -9.34 -12.42
C ILE A 88 2.04 -8.98 -13.90
N ASP A 89 2.80 -9.72 -14.68
CA ASP A 89 2.87 -9.56 -16.14
C ASP A 89 1.57 -10.07 -16.79
N GLN A 90 0.58 -9.21 -16.79
CA GLN A 90 -0.76 -9.41 -17.33
C GLN A 90 -1.33 -8.07 -17.80
N ASP A 91 -1.99 -8.07 -18.95
CA ASP A 91 -2.63 -6.89 -19.53
C ASP A 91 -4.16 -7.05 -19.65
N GLU A 92 -4.82 -6.04 -20.21
CA GLU A 92 -6.27 -6.02 -20.42
C GLU A 92 -6.77 -7.13 -21.35
N SER A 93 -5.95 -7.59 -22.29
CA SER A 93 -6.27 -8.69 -23.20
C SER A 93 -6.03 -10.06 -22.56
N GLN A 94 -5.62 -10.09 -21.29
CA GLN A 94 -5.23 -11.28 -20.56
C GLN A 94 -4.05 -12.04 -21.23
N MET A 95 -3.27 -11.31 -22.00
CA MET A 95 -2.05 -11.80 -22.67
C MET A 95 -0.84 -11.37 -21.86
N GLY A 96 -0.31 -12.26 -21.09
CA GLY A 96 0.89 -12.02 -20.29
C GLY A 96 1.51 -13.34 -19.85
N SER A 97 2.76 -13.28 -19.39
CA SER A 97 3.47 -14.47 -18.90
C SER A 97 3.09 -14.87 -17.48
N LEU A 98 2.31 -14.04 -16.78
CA LEU A 98 2.02 -14.13 -15.34
C LEU A 98 3.26 -14.15 -14.45
N ARG A 99 4.41 -13.76 -14.98
CA ARG A 99 5.64 -13.60 -14.18
C ARG A 99 5.44 -12.51 -13.14
N ARG A 100 6.10 -12.67 -12.02
CA ARG A 100 6.00 -11.80 -10.85
C ARG A 100 7.31 -11.08 -10.63
N TYR A 101 7.24 -9.75 -10.50
CA TYR A 101 8.40 -8.91 -10.26
C TYR A 101 8.16 -8.06 -9.01
N LYS A 102 9.13 -8.08 -8.08
CA LYS A 102 9.07 -7.24 -6.89
C LYS A 102 9.35 -5.80 -7.28
N LYS A 103 8.47 -4.88 -6.85
CA LYS A 103 8.62 -3.44 -7.05
C LYS A 103 9.53 -2.83 -5.99
N ASP A 104 9.96 -1.57 -6.17
CA ASP A 104 10.74 -0.88 -5.15
C ASP A 104 9.99 -0.78 -3.83
N SER A 105 8.68 -0.54 -3.88
CA SER A 105 7.80 -0.52 -2.71
C SER A 105 7.78 -1.84 -1.92
N PHE A 106 8.01 -3.00 -2.57
CA PHE A 106 8.13 -4.27 -1.86
C PHE A 106 9.28 -4.27 -0.86
N TYR A 107 10.44 -3.79 -1.27
CA TYR A 107 11.63 -3.77 -0.41
C TYR A 107 11.51 -2.71 0.69
N TRP A 108 10.93 -1.57 0.36
CA TRP A 108 10.65 -0.52 1.32
C TRP A 108 9.65 -1.00 2.39
N TYR A 109 8.51 -1.57 1.97
CA TYR A 109 7.49 -2.03 2.92
C TYR A 109 7.95 -3.21 3.79
N LYS A 110 8.83 -4.06 3.26
CA LYS A 110 9.51 -5.07 4.07
C LYS A 110 10.23 -4.43 5.26
N LYS A 111 10.98 -3.34 5.04
CA LYS A 111 11.65 -2.60 6.13
C LYS A 111 10.65 -1.97 7.10
N VAL A 112 9.53 -1.45 6.59
CA VAL A 112 8.45 -0.92 7.44
C VAL A 112 7.95 -2.00 8.41
N ILE A 113 7.71 -3.22 7.92
CA ILE A 113 7.27 -4.34 8.74
C ILE A 113 8.36 -4.74 9.75
N GLU A 114 9.59 -4.94 9.30
CA GLU A 114 10.73 -5.36 10.14
C GLU A 114 11.01 -4.36 11.27
N THR A 115 10.74 -3.08 11.06
CA THR A 115 10.96 -2.01 12.03
C THR A 115 9.70 -1.60 12.79
N ASN A 116 8.60 -2.30 12.60
CA ASN A 116 7.29 -1.94 13.16
C ASN A 116 6.93 -0.46 12.90
N GLY A 117 7.15 0.00 11.68
CA GLY A 117 6.84 1.37 11.26
C GLY A 117 7.86 2.44 11.69
N ASN A 118 8.97 2.10 12.32
CA ASN A 118 9.97 3.09 12.75
C ASN A 118 10.81 3.65 11.59
N GLN A 119 10.87 2.98 10.45
CA GLN A 119 11.58 3.44 9.24
C GLN A 119 10.59 3.65 8.10
N LEU A 120 10.10 4.88 7.97
CA LEU A 120 9.18 5.30 6.91
C LEU A 120 9.85 6.18 5.84
N ASN A 121 11.12 6.54 6.04
CA ASN A 121 11.90 7.29 5.05
C ASN A 121 12.25 6.40 3.86
N TYR A 122 12.40 7.01 2.67
CA TYR A 122 12.70 6.34 1.39
C TYR A 122 13.73 7.11 0.58
#